data_64a76e3169b1d149f5b46db33c316df5
#
_entry.id   64a76e3169b1d149f5b46db33c316df5
#
_cell.length_a   1.000
_cell.length_b   1.000
_cell.length_c   1.000
_cell.angle_alpha   90.00
_cell.angle_beta   90.00
_cell.angle_gamma   90.00
#
_symmetry.space_group_name_H-M   'P 1'
#
loop_
_entity.id
_entity.type
_entity.pdbx_description
1 polymer ?
#
loop_
_entity_poly.entity_id
_entity_poly.type
_entity_poly.pdbx_seq_one_letter_code
_entity_poly.pdbx_strand_id
1 'polypeptide(L)' 'MSKYYPIREFSKIIGVSAQTLRNWDANGKLHPHHTTVSGYRYYSDEQLNQGNKCKA' A
#
# COMPACT_ATOMS: atom_id res chain seq x y z
N MET A 1 -16.46 6.19 -5.92
CA MET A 1 -16.13 6.29 -4.49
C MET A 1 -14.77 5.67 -4.23
N SER A 2 -13.99 6.32 -3.38
CA SER A 2 -12.69 5.79 -3.03
C SER A 2 -12.83 4.55 -2.14
N LYS A 3 -12.04 3.55 -2.44
CA LYS A 3 -12.01 2.34 -1.66
C LYS A 3 -10.64 2.20 -1.02
N TYR A 4 -10.61 1.72 0.21
CA TYR A 4 -9.36 1.58 0.95
C TYR A 4 -9.09 0.11 1.23
N TYR A 5 -7.83 -0.26 1.14
CA TYR A 5 -7.38 -1.64 1.34
C TYR A 5 -6.34 -1.67 2.45
N PRO A 6 -6.46 -2.59 3.41
CA PRO A 6 -5.37 -2.78 4.37
C PRO A 6 -4.13 -3.28 3.65
N ILE A 7 -2.98 -3.10 4.28
CA ILE A 7 -1.70 -3.47 3.64
C ILE A 7 -1.71 -4.93 3.18
N ARG A 8 -2.37 -5.81 3.95
CA ARG A 8 -2.47 -7.22 3.60
C ARG A 8 -3.18 -7.43 2.27
N GLU A 9 -4.33 -6.77 2.12
CA GLU A 9 -5.12 -6.88 0.89
C GLU A 9 -4.41 -6.22 -0.28
N PHE A 10 -3.88 -5.04 -0.04
CA PHE A 10 -3.20 -4.27 -1.07
C PHE A 10 -2.01 -5.05 -1.63
N SER A 11 -1.25 -5.71 -0.76
CA SER A 11 -0.09 -6.49 -1.19
C SER A 11 -0.51 -7.65 -2.09
N LYS A 12 -1.64 -8.29 -1.79
CA LYS A 12 -2.16 -9.37 -2.61
C LYS A 12 -2.61 -8.88 -3.97
N ILE A 13 -3.24 -7.72 -4.00
CA ILE A 13 -3.78 -7.15 -5.24
C ILE A 13 -2.65 -6.83 -6.22
N ILE A 14 -1.58 -6.20 -5.74
CA ILE A 14 -0.48 -5.82 -6.62
C ILE A 14 0.60 -6.89 -6.73
N GLY A 15 0.49 -7.97 -5.97
CA GLY A 15 1.39 -9.12 -6.11
C GLY A 15 2.74 -8.97 -5.45
N VAL A 16 2.82 -8.25 -4.33
CA VAL A 16 4.05 -8.13 -3.55
C VAL A 16 3.75 -8.51 -2.10
N SER A 17 4.80 -8.64 -1.28
CA SER A 17 4.59 -8.96 0.13
C SER A 17 4.30 -7.68 0.93
N ALA A 18 3.66 -7.86 2.09
CA ALA A 18 3.41 -6.73 2.98
C ALA A 18 4.73 -6.10 3.44
N GLN A 19 5.76 -6.90 3.61
CA GLN A 19 7.08 -6.39 3.99
C GLN A 19 7.64 -5.48 2.91
N THR A 20 7.42 -5.82 1.64
CA THR A 20 7.84 -4.98 0.53
C THR A 20 7.17 -3.61 0.60
N LEU A 21 5.86 -3.59 0.92
CA LEU A 21 5.13 -2.33 1.06
C LEU A 21 5.67 -1.50 2.22
N ARG A 22 6.04 -2.13 3.31
CA ARG A 22 6.64 -1.43 4.45
C ARG A 22 7.99 -0.84 4.06
N ASN A 23 8.77 -1.58 3.29
CA ASN A 23 10.06 -1.08 2.79
C ASN A 23 9.86 0.12 1.88
N TRP A 24 8.85 0.08 1.01
CA TRP A 24 8.55 1.20 0.13
C TRP A 24 8.14 2.43 0.93
N ASP A 25 7.39 2.23 2.01
CA ASP A 25 7.02 3.33 2.89
C ASP A 25 8.27 3.96 3.51
N ALA A 26 9.18 3.13 4.00
CA ALA A 26 10.43 3.60 4.60
C ALA A 26 11.32 4.32 3.57
N ASN A 27 11.33 3.84 2.33
CA ASN A 27 12.14 4.41 1.26
C ASN A 27 11.49 5.64 0.61
N GLY A 28 10.21 5.87 0.88
CA GLY A 28 9.48 6.95 0.25
C GLY A 28 8.94 6.65 -1.13
N LYS A 29 8.99 5.39 -1.55
CA LYS A 29 8.47 5.01 -2.87
C LYS A 29 6.94 5.01 -2.91
N LEU A 30 6.30 4.52 -1.86
CA LEU A 30 4.85 4.44 -1.79
C LEU A 30 4.41 4.49 -0.34
N HIS A 31 3.79 5.60 0.03
CA HIS A 31 3.25 5.77 1.38
C HIS A 31 1.79 5.33 1.41
N PRO A 32 1.29 4.81 2.53
CA PRO A 32 -0.13 4.49 2.66
C PRO A 32 -0.95 5.78 2.62
N HIS A 33 -2.21 5.64 2.22
CA HIS A 33 -3.12 6.79 2.24
C HIS A 33 -3.27 7.32 3.65
N HIS A 34 -3.42 6.42 4.60
CA HIS A 34 -3.50 6.79 6.02
C HIS A 34 -3.18 5.56 6.88
N THR A 35 -2.90 5.83 8.14
CA THR A 35 -2.67 4.79 9.15
C THR A 35 -3.64 5.01 10.29
N THR A 36 -4.29 3.93 10.75
CA THR A 36 -5.24 4.01 11.85
C THR A 36 -4.50 4.12 13.19
N VAL A 37 -5.25 4.48 14.24
CA VAL A 37 -4.69 4.54 15.58
C VAL A 37 -4.18 3.19 16.07
N SER A 38 -4.71 2.10 15.50
CA SER A 38 -4.26 0.74 15.81
C SER A 38 -2.96 0.36 15.08
N GLY A 39 -2.47 1.21 14.21
CA GLY A 39 -1.23 0.97 13.49
C GLY A 39 -1.42 0.26 12.16
N TYR A 40 -2.65 0.10 11.69
CA TYR A 40 -2.90 -0.53 10.40
C TYR A 40 -2.79 0.49 9.29
N ARG A 41 -2.07 0.11 8.22
CA ARG A 41 -1.90 0.95 7.06
C ARG A 41 -2.98 0.65 6.04
N TYR A 42 -3.58 1.70 5.49
CA TYR A 42 -4.61 1.57 4.46
C TYR A 42 -4.18 2.32 3.21
N TYR A 43 -4.35 1.66 2.08
CA TYR A 43 -4.00 2.22 0.77
C TYR A 43 -5.28 2.45 -0.02
N SER A 44 -5.31 3.51 -0.82
CA SER A 44 -6.47 3.80 -1.64
C SER A 44 -6.41 3.04 -2.96
N ASP A 45 -7.57 2.92 -3.63
CA ASP A 45 -7.60 2.27 -4.93
C ASP A 45 -6.78 3.02 -5.98
N GLU A 46 -6.63 4.32 -5.82
CA GLU A 46 -5.77 5.11 -6.70
C GLU A 46 -4.32 4.71 -6.60
N GLN A 47 -3.91 4.24 -5.44
CA GLN A 47 -2.53 3.82 -5.20
C GLN A 47 -2.21 2.48 -5.84
N LEU A 48 -3.21 1.77 -6.35
CA LEU A 48 -2.96 0.52 -7.07
C LEU A 48 -2.08 0.75 -8.28
N ASN A 49 -2.31 1.83 -9.02
CA ASN A 49 -1.48 2.17 -10.17
C ASN A 49 -0.05 2.50 -9.74
N GLN A 50 0.08 3.24 -8.64
CA GLN A 50 1.40 3.59 -8.12
C GLN A 50 2.15 2.35 -7.66
N GLY A 51 1.46 1.43 -6.98
CA GLY A 51 2.05 0.19 -6.53
C GLY A 51 2.55 -0.66 -7.69
N ASN A 52 1.77 -0.74 -8.77
CA ASN A 52 2.17 -1.46 -9.96
C ASN A 52 3.40 -0.84 -10.63
N LYS A 53 3.50 0.46 -10.62
CA LYS A 53 4.68 1.16 -11.15
C LYS A 53 5.91 0.92 -10.29
N CYS A 54 5.74 0.89 -8.98
CA CYS A 54 6.87 0.71 -8.06
C CYS A 54 7.51 -0.66 -8.18
N LYS A 55 6.73 -1.68 -8.53
CA LYS A 55 7.27 -3.03 -8.64
C LYS A 55 7.89 -3.32 -10.00
N ALA A 56 7.70 -2.45 -10.96
CA ALA A 56 8.21 -2.64 -12.33
C ALA A 56 9.72 -2.35 -12.43
#